data_8761711c45035ad14e19deccaac1c87e
#
_entry.id   8761711c45035ad14e19deccaac1c87e
#
_cell.length_a   1.000
_cell.length_b   1.000
_cell.length_c   1.000
_cell.angle_alpha   90.00
_cell.angle_beta   90.00
_cell.angle_gamma   90.00
#
_symmetry.space_group_name_H-M   'P 1'
#
loop_
_entity.id
_entity.type
_entity.pdbx_description
1 polymer ?
#
loop_
_entity_poly.entity_id
_entity_poly.type
_entity_poly.pdbx_seq_one_letter_code
_entity_poly.pdbx_strand_id
1 'polypeptide(L)'
;MYYNAEIGKVAKMLSFGLKDRTTNVVKMQKLLIKSKSPYDVLNEAKDNLTIHKRYNEIMEKYEILLKNAKEAGNQAGKILFFKFGGDLSIASYLSSEVGFNFKDKIVVIAHNKGEYLNMSIRGKNVRKILLETLKDFEGATGGGHPNAVGSKIKKEDWE
;
A
#
# COMPACT_ATOMS: atom_id res chain seq x y z
N MET A 1 -1.06 -15.74 -11.23
CA MET A 1 -0.93 -14.94 -10.02
C MET A 1 -1.85 -13.74 -10.07
N TYR A 2 -2.55 -13.47 -8.98
CA TYR A 2 -3.67 -12.51 -8.93
C TYR A 2 -3.35 -11.12 -9.50
N TYR A 3 -2.15 -10.62 -9.27
CA TYR A 3 -1.78 -9.26 -9.68
C TYR A 3 -1.54 -9.06 -11.18
N ASN A 4 -1.34 -10.14 -11.93
CA ASN A 4 -1.10 -10.09 -13.38
C ASN A 4 -2.34 -10.44 -14.21
N ALA A 5 -3.40 -10.94 -13.57
CA ALA A 5 -4.68 -11.16 -14.22
C ALA A 5 -5.41 -9.84 -14.47
N GLU A 6 -6.29 -9.77 -15.47
CA GLU A 6 -7.07 -8.55 -15.77
C GLU A 6 -7.84 -8.04 -14.55
N ILE A 7 -8.48 -8.92 -13.80
CA ILE A 7 -9.17 -8.53 -12.56
C ILE A 7 -8.21 -7.94 -11.52
N GLY A 8 -6.97 -8.40 -11.48
CA GLY A 8 -5.92 -7.82 -10.64
C GLY A 8 -5.55 -6.40 -11.06
N LYS A 9 -5.50 -6.13 -12.37
CA LYS A 9 -5.28 -4.78 -12.91
C LYS A 9 -6.45 -3.86 -12.56
N VAL A 10 -7.69 -4.34 -12.70
CA VAL A 10 -8.90 -3.61 -12.26
C VAL A 10 -8.81 -3.26 -10.79
N ALA A 11 -8.54 -4.23 -9.92
CA ALA A 11 -8.42 -4.03 -8.48
C ALA A 11 -7.33 -3.01 -8.13
N LYS A 12 -6.19 -3.07 -8.82
CA LYS A 12 -5.07 -2.13 -8.65
C LYS A 12 -5.46 -0.72 -9.06
N MET A 13 -6.08 -0.56 -10.23
CA MET A 13 -6.54 0.73 -10.75
C MET A 13 -7.56 1.39 -9.82
N LEU A 14 -8.54 0.63 -9.33
CA LEU A 14 -9.52 1.11 -8.37
C LEU A 14 -8.88 1.47 -7.03
N SER A 15 -8.01 0.62 -6.51
CA SER A 15 -7.32 0.86 -5.23
C SER A 15 -6.47 2.13 -5.26
N PHE A 16 -5.78 2.41 -6.35
CA PHE A 16 -4.96 3.62 -6.49
C PHE A 16 -5.83 4.84 -6.81
N GLY A 17 -6.85 4.69 -7.64
CA GLY A 17 -7.79 5.77 -7.95
C GLY A 17 -8.54 6.27 -6.72
N LEU A 18 -8.88 5.39 -5.78
CA LEU A 18 -9.55 5.77 -4.52
C LEU A 18 -8.61 6.37 -3.46
N LYS A 19 -7.29 6.30 -3.65
CA LYS A 19 -6.28 6.88 -2.74
C LYS A 19 -5.69 8.20 -3.24
N ASP A 20 -6.19 8.70 -4.34
CA ASP A 20 -5.75 9.97 -4.93
C ASP A 20 -6.53 11.16 -4.34
N ARG A 21 -6.30 12.35 -4.87
CA ARG A 21 -7.01 13.59 -4.48
C ARG A 21 -8.51 13.44 -4.75
N THR A 22 -9.33 14.07 -3.91
CA THR A 22 -10.80 13.99 -3.97
C THR A 22 -11.37 14.21 -5.38
N THR A 23 -10.82 15.17 -6.14
CA THR A 23 -11.25 15.43 -7.52
C THR A 23 -11.06 14.23 -8.45
N ASN A 24 -9.99 13.47 -8.29
CA ASN A 24 -9.69 12.28 -9.08
C ASN A 24 -10.55 11.09 -8.62
N VAL A 25 -10.77 10.98 -7.29
CA VAL A 25 -11.70 9.99 -6.73
C VAL A 25 -13.10 10.16 -7.30
N VAL A 26 -13.63 11.40 -7.36
CA VAL A 26 -14.95 11.68 -7.93
C VAL A 26 -15.00 11.33 -9.42
N LYS A 27 -13.93 11.59 -10.19
CA LYS A 27 -13.85 11.18 -11.60
C LYS A 27 -13.91 9.66 -11.75
N MET A 28 -13.17 8.93 -10.91
CA MET A 28 -13.19 7.46 -10.88
C MET A 28 -14.59 6.93 -10.54
N GLN A 29 -15.26 7.50 -9.54
CA GLN A 29 -16.62 7.10 -9.17
C GLN A 29 -17.60 7.33 -10.32
N LYS A 30 -17.51 8.46 -11.03
CA LYS A 30 -18.35 8.73 -12.21
C LYS A 30 -18.09 7.74 -13.35
N LEU A 31 -16.85 7.30 -13.55
CA LEU A 31 -16.52 6.26 -14.51
C LEU A 31 -17.18 4.93 -14.10
N LEU A 32 -17.06 4.53 -12.84
CA LEU A 32 -17.64 3.28 -12.33
C LEU A 32 -19.16 3.24 -12.47
N ILE A 33 -19.86 4.35 -12.20
CA ILE A 33 -21.33 4.44 -12.35
C ILE A 33 -21.75 4.20 -13.82
N LYS A 34 -20.92 4.59 -14.78
CA LYS A 34 -21.20 4.41 -16.21
C LYS A 34 -20.77 3.04 -16.73
N SER A 35 -19.90 2.34 -16.03
CA SER A 35 -19.35 1.05 -16.44
C SER A 35 -20.41 -0.05 -16.35
N LYS A 36 -20.48 -0.90 -17.37
CA LYS A 36 -21.36 -2.09 -17.41
C LYS A 36 -20.64 -3.34 -16.91
N SER A 37 -19.30 -3.31 -16.91
CA SER A 37 -18.44 -4.38 -16.47
C SER A 37 -17.27 -3.79 -15.67
N PRO A 38 -16.72 -4.50 -14.66
CA PRO A 38 -15.51 -4.06 -13.96
C PRO A 38 -14.32 -3.89 -14.91
N TYR A 39 -14.31 -4.59 -16.04
CA TYR A 39 -13.24 -4.50 -17.04
C TYR A 39 -13.30 -3.23 -17.88
N ASP A 40 -14.44 -2.53 -17.92
CA ASP A 40 -14.60 -1.29 -18.68
C ASP A 40 -13.64 -0.19 -18.19
N VAL A 41 -13.21 -0.27 -16.91
CA VAL A 41 -12.22 0.67 -16.36
C VAL A 41 -10.84 0.54 -17.02
N LEU A 42 -10.53 -0.59 -17.63
CA LEU A 42 -9.27 -0.85 -18.34
C LEU A 42 -9.29 -0.27 -19.78
N ASN A 43 -10.44 0.02 -20.32
CA ASN A 43 -10.56 0.57 -21.68
C ASN A 43 -10.24 2.06 -21.66
N GLU A 44 -9.20 2.46 -22.39
CA GLU A 44 -8.89 3.87 -22.56
C GLU A 44 -9.88 4.50 -23.54
N ALA A 45 -10.66 5.47 -23.05
CA ALA A 45 -11.58 6.25 -23.84
C ALA A 45 -11.34 7.75 -23.57
N LYS A 46 -11.79 8.62 -24.49
CA LYS A 46 -11.55 10.06 -24.42
C LYS A 46 -11.99 10.70 -23.10
N ASP A 47 -13.04 10.18 -22.48
CA ASP A 47 -13.62 10.70 -21.24
C ASP A 47 -12.94 10.19 -19.97
N ASN A 48 -12.04 9.18 -20.06
CA ASN A 48 -11.30 8.64 -18.93
C ASN A 48 -9.77 8.69 -19.06
N LEU A 49 -9.23 9.26 -20.13
CA LEU A 49 -7.78 9.40 -20.36
C LEU A 49 -7.02 10.00 -19.16
N THR A 50 -7.62 10.98 -18.49
CA THR A 50 -7.02 11.60 -17.29
C THR A 50 -6.88 10.62 -16.14
N ILE A 51 -7.79 9.65 -16.02
CA ILE A 51 -7.75 8.60 -15.00
C ILE A 51 -6.62 7.63 -15.32
N HIS A 52 -6.51 7.19 -16.57
CA HIS A 52 -5.43 6.31 -17.03
C HIS A 52 -4.05 6.96 -16.89
N LYS A 53 -3.91 8.21 -17.33
CA LYS A 53 -2.66 8.96 -17.16
C LYS A 53 -2.25 9.00 -15.69
N ARG A 54 -3.19 9.35 -14.81
CA ARG A 54 -2.91 9.41 -13.37
C ARG A 54 -2.57 8.06 -12.78
N TYR A 55 -3.26 7.01 -13.19
CA TYR A 55 -2.95 5.64 -12.78
C TYR A 55 -1.52 5.24 -13.18
N ASN A 56 -1.10 5.54 -14.41
CA ASN A 56 0.24 5.22 -14.88
C ASN A 56 1.32 5.97 -14.09
N GLU A 57 1.12 7.26 -13.78
CA GLU A 57 2.01 8.03 -12.92
C GLU A 57 2.17 7.41 -11.52
N ILE A 58 1.08 6.89 -10.95
CA ILE A 58 1.11 6.21 -9.65
C ILE A 58 1.80 4.86 -9.78
N MET A 59 1.53 4.13 -10.85
CA MET A 59 2.12 2.82 -11.11
C MET A 59 3.64 2.88 -11.26
N GLU A 60 4.17 3.85 -12.02
CA GLU A 60 5.62 4.04 -12.15
C GLU A 60 6.29 4.21 -10.78
N LYS A 61 5.74 5.08 -9.93
CA LYS A 61 6.23 5.27 -8.56
C LYS A 61 6.12 4.00 -7.71
N TYR A 62 5.00 3.32 -7.83
CA TYR A 62 4.75 2.08 -7.10
C TYR A 62 5.73 0.97 -7.47
N GLU A 63 6.02 0.79 -8.75
CA GLU A 63 6.93 -0.24 -9.24
C GLU A 63 8.37 -0.02 -8.76
N ILE A 64 8.82 1.24 -8.73
CA ILE A 64 10.12 1.59 -8.14
C ILE A 64 10.16 1.21 -6.66
N LEU A 65 9.13 1.59 -5.88
CA LEU A 65 9.06 1.25 -4.46
C LEU A 65 8.98 -0.27 -4.23
N LEU A 66 8.22 -0.97 -5.06
CA LEU A 66 8.09 -2.42 -4.98
C LEU A 66 9.43 -3.13 -5.26
N LYS A 67 10.16 -2.67 -6.28
CA LYS A 67 11.49 -3.18 -6.60
C LYS A 67 12.44 -2.98 -5.41
N ASN A 68 12.55 -1.77 -4.90
CA ASN A 68 13.42 -1.44 -3.78
C ASN A 68 13.06 -2.23 -2.50
N ALA A 69 11.76 -2.38 -2.22
CA ALA A 69 11.30 -3.16 -1.07
C ALA A 69 11.62 -4.66 -1.22
N LYS A 70 11.56 -5.22 -2.44
CA LYS A 70 11.96 -6.60 -2.72
C LYS A 70 13.46 -6.79 -2.57
N GLU A 71 14.28 -5.86 -3.05
CA GLU A 71 15.74 -5.88 -2.87
C GLU A 71 16.11 -5.85 -1.38
N ALA A 72 15.49 -4.97 -0.59
CA ALA A 72 15.64 -4.96 0.85
C ALA A 72 15.21 -6.29 1.49
N GLY A 73 14.15 -6.91 0.97
CA GLY A 73 13.65 -8.21 1.43
C GLY A 73 14.64 -9.35 1.21
N ASN A 74 15.38 -9.34 0.10
CA ASN A 74 16.39 -10.35 -0.19
C ASN A 74 17.57 -10.30 0.79
N GLN A 75 17.89 -9.12 1.32
CA GLN A 75 18.98 -8.90 2.27
C GLN A 75 18.52 -9.03 3.73
N ALA A 76 17.22 -8.94 4.00
CA ALA A 76 16.66 -8.96 5.34
C ALA A 76 16.69 -10.38 5.96
N GLY A 77 16.87 -10.44 7.28
CA GLY A 77 16.67 -11.66 8.08
C GLY A 77 15.18 -12.02 8.22
N LYS A 78 14.73 -12.27 9.45
CA LYS A 78 13.33 -12.62 9.76
C LYS A 78 12.35 -11.45 9.62
N ILE A 79 12.84 -10.21 9.69
CA ILE A 79 12.03 -9.00 9.60
C ILE A 79 12.58 -8.15 8.47
N LEU A 80 11.70 -7.78 7.55
CA LEU A 80 11.97 -6.83 6.48
C LEU A 80 11.43 -5.47 6.88
N PHE A 81 12.29 -4.48 6.98
CA PHE A 81 11.93 -3.09 7.16
C PHE A 81 12.17 -2.31 5.88
N PHE A 82 11.14 -1.60 5.41
CA PHE A 82 11.26 -0.71 4.27
C PHE A 82 10.53 0.60 4.56
N LYS A 83 11.26 1.71 4.45
CA LYS A 83 10.74 3.08 4.68
C LYS A 83 10.75 3.86 3.39
N PHE A 84 9.67 4.57 3.11
CA PHE A 84 9.55 5.47 1.97
C PHE A 84 8.82 6.75 2.35
N GLY A 85 8.97 7.80 1.51
CA GLY A 85 8.28 9.08 1.64
C GLY A 85 7.46 9.41 0.40
N GLY A 86 6.82 10.59 0.42
CA GLY A 86 6.04 11.12 -0.70
C GLY A 86 4.53 11.14 -0.45
N ASP A 87 3.77 11.54 -1.47
CA ASP A 87 2.35 11.86 -1.34
C ASP A 87 1.43 10.63 -1.34
N LEU A 88 1.95 9.47 -1.78
CA LEU A 88 1.13 8.29 -2.01
C LEU A 88 1.00 7.43 -0.77
N SER A 89 -0.22 7.27 -0.27
CA SER A 89 -0.54 6.41 0.88
C SER A 89 -0.75 4.95 0.47
N ILE A 90 0.32 4.31 -0.05
CA ILE A 90 0.28 2.96 -0.63
C ILE A 90 0.95 1.88 0.23
N ALA A 91 1.34 2.19 1.47
CA ALA A 91 2.04 1.27 2.35
C ALA A 91 1.31 -0.07 2.54
N SER A 92 -0.02 -0.05 2.69
CA SER A 92 -0.78 -1.29 2.88
C SER A 92 -0.81 -2.18 1.63
N TYR A 93 -0.85 -1.57 0.45
CA TYR A 93 -0.80 -2.31 -0.81
C TYR A 93 0.59 -2.92 -1.03
N LEU A 94 1.62 -2.09 -0.84
CA LEU A 94 3.01 -2.50 -0.95
C LEU A 94 3.36 -3.63 0.03
N SER A 95 2.93 -3.51 1.31
CA SER A 95 3.17 -4.54 2.31
C SER A 95 2.50 -5.88 1.98
N SER A 96 1.33 -5.84 1.35
CA SER A 96 0.62 -7.05 0.93
C SER A 96 1.32 -7.75 -0.23
N GLU A 97 1.78 -7.00 -1.24
CA GLU A 97 2.49 -7.57 -2.39
C GLU A 97 3.90 -8.06 -2.00
N VAL A 98 4.62 -7.31 -1.17
CA VAL A 98 5.92 -7.74 -0.63
C VAL A 98 5.75 -8.95 0.28
N GLY A 99 4.77 -8.96 1.18
CA GLY A 99 4.48 -10.08 2.07
C GLY A 99 4.12 -11.36 1.33
N PHE A 100 3.51 -11.26 0.16
CA PHE A 100 3.27 -12.42 -0.70
C PHE A 100 4.57 -13.06 -1.23
N ASN A 101 5.60 -12.25 -1.47
CA ASN A 101 6.91 -12.76 -1.93
C ASN A 101 7.78 -13.30 -0.78
N PHE A 102 7.59 -12.82 0.45
CA PHE A 102 8.39 -13.17 1.64
C PHE A 102 7.50 -13.70 2.76
N LYS A 103 6.86 -14.86 2.54
CA LYS A 103 5.87 -15.47 3.44
C LYS A 103 6.42 -15.89 4.81
N ASP A 104 7.71 -16.11 4.89
CA ASP A 104 8.47 -16.52 6.06
C ASP A 104 8.96 -15.33 6.90
N LYS A 105 8.77 -14.10 6.42
CA LYS A 105 9.21 -12.88 7.08
C LYS A 105 8.06 -12.06 7.64
N ILE A 106 8.34 -11.28 8.65
CA ILE A 106 7.52 -10.13 9.04
C ILE A 106 7.92 -8.97 8.14
N VAL A 107 6.97 -8.43 7.41
CA VAL A 107 7.17 -7.28 6.49
C VAL A 107 6.61 -6.02 7.13
N VAL A 108 7.44 -5.04 7.34
CA VAL A 108 7.12 -3.72 7.88
C VAL A 108 7.38 -2.67 6.81
N ILE A 109 6.32 -2.09 6.27
CA ILE A 109 6.40 -0.99 5.32
C ILE A 109 5.98 0.30 6.02
N ALA A 110 6.91 1.24 6.14
CA ALA A 110 6.71 2.52 6.81
C ALA A 110 6.63 3.67 5.80
N HIS A 111 5.54 4.41 5.83
CA HIS A 111 5.34 5.63 5.05
C HIS A 111 5.62 6.84 5.93
N ASN A 112 6.67 7.60 5.59
CA ASN A 112 7.03 8.83 6.26
C ASN A 112 6.07 9.95 5.86
N LYS A 113 5.27 10.46 6.80
CA LYS A 113 4.30 11.52 6.58
C LYS A 113 4.38 12.57 7.69
N GLY A 114 5.15 13.62 7.43
CA GLY A 114 5.40 14.67 8.41
C GLY A 114 6.17 14.14 9.64
N GLU A 115 5.61 14.34 10.84
CA GLU A 115 6.19 13.92 12.11
C GLU A 115 5.92 12.44 12.45
N TYR A 116 5.16 11.74 11.62
CA TYR A 116 4.71 10.38 11.88
C TYR A 116 5.18 9.40 10.81
N LEU A 117 5.34 8.16 11.24
CA LEU A 117 5.44 6.98 10.39
C LEU A 117 4.13 6.22 10.46
N ASN A 118 3.48 6.08 9.29
CA ASN A 118 2.32 5.21 9.15
C ASN A 118 2.81 3.86 8.61
N MET A 119 2.71 2.83 9.44
CA MET A 119 3.22 1.51 9.12
C MET A 119 2.11 0.57 8.68
N SER A 120 2.45 -0.31 7.76
CA SER A 120 1.62 -1.45 7.40
C SER A 120 2.46 -2.71 7.54
N ILE A 121 2.00 -3.64 8.38
CA ILE A 121 2.76 -4.80 8.79
C ILE A 121 2.03 -6.06 8.36
N ARG A 122 2.78 -7.03 7.82
CA ARG A 122 2.28 -8.33 7.38
C ARG A 122 3.18 -9.43 7.94
N GLY A 123 2.58 -10.52 8.38
CA GLY A 123 3.30 -11.69 8.90
C GLY A 123 2.46 -12.49 9.89
N LYS A 124 2.98 -13.62 10.32
CA LYS A 124 2.27 -14.50 11.26
C LYS A 124 2.20 -13.86 12.65
N ASN A 125 1.00 -13.77 13.22
CA ASN A 125 0.74 -13.27 14.57
C ASN A 125 1.23 -11.83 14.86
N VAL A 126 1.40 -11.00 13.83
CA VAL A 126 1.95 -9.64 13.96
C VAL A 126 1.11 -8.72 14.85
N ARG A 127 -0.21 -9.01 15.00
CA ARG A 127 -1.06 -8.20 15.88
C ARG A 127 -0.61 -8.28 17.35
N LYS A 128 -0.30 -9.48 17.83
CA LYS A 128 0.15 -9.67 19.21
C LYS A 128 1.48 -8.97 19.43
N ILE A 129 2.42 -9.15 18.51
CA ILE A 129 3.74 -8.51 18.56
C ILE A 129 3.58 -6.99 18.57
N LEU A 130 2.83 -6.42 17.63
CA LEU A 130 2.61 -4.98 17.53
C LEU A 130 2.02 -4.41 18.81
N LEU A 131 0.94 -4.99 19.33
CA LEU A 131 0.26 -4.47 20.52
C LEU A 131 1.14 -4.52 21.77
N GLU A 132 2.04 -5.48 21.85
CA GLU A 132 3.04 -5.54 22.93
C GLU A 132 4.09 -4.44 22.76
N THR A 133 4.66 -4.31 21.56
CA THR A 133 5.66 -3.28 21.25
C THR A 133 5.13 -1.86 21.46
N LEU A 134 3.86 -1.59 21.06
CA LEU A 134 3.31 -0.23 21.19
C LEU A 134 3.12 0.28 22.62
N LYS A 135 3.20 -0.60 23.63
CA LYS A 135 3.10 -0.18 25.04
C LYS A 135 4.25 0.72 25.46
N ASP A 136 5.39 0.58 24.80
CA ASP A 136 6.63 1.29 25.12
C ASP A 136 6.70 2.68 24.45
N PHE A 137 5.70 3.03 23.59
CA PHE A 137 5.72 4.25 22.79
C PHE A 137 4.50 5.16 23.09
N GLU A 138 4.75 6.31 23.66
CA GLU A 138 3.70 7.27 24.02
C GLU A 138 3.03 7.87 22.78
N GLY A 139 1.69 7.82 22.74
CA GLY A 139 0.90 8.34 21.62
C GLY A 139 0.92 7.46 20.37
N ALA A 140 1.59 6.31 20.43
CA ALA A 140 1.55 5.32 19.35
C ALA A 140 0.17 4.64 19.28
N THR A 141 -0.28 4.37 18.07
CA THR A 141 -1.55 3.69 17.84
C THR A 141 -1.38 2.56 16.82
N GLY A 142 -2.16 1.50 16.95
CA GLY A 142 -2.11 0.41 16.01
C GLY A 142 -3.16 -0.68 16.27
N GLY A 143 -3.33 -1.55 15.28
CA GLY A 143 -4.27 -2.65 15.36
C GLY A 143 -4.56 -3.26 14.01
N GLY A 144 -5.51 -4.20 13.98
CA GLY A 144 -5.93 -4.89 12.76
C GLY A 144 -6.17 -6.38 12.98
N HIS A 145 -5.99 -7.16 11.92
CA HIS A 145 -6.17 -8.61 11.92
C HIS A 145 -4.91 -9.34 12.44
N PRO A 146 -5.01 -10.63 12.84
CA PRO A 146 -3.87 -11.37 13.39
C PRO A 146 -2.59 -11.29 12.56
N ASN A 147 -2.68 -11.31 11.24
CA ASN A 147 -1.56 -11.36 10.30
C ASN A 147 -1.38 -10.09 9.45
N ALA A 148 -2.21 -9.06 9.67
CA ALA A 148 -2.19 -7.81 8.90
C ALA A 148 -2.62 -6.63 9.78
N VAL A 149 -1.67 -5.78 10.13
CA VAL A 149 -1.92 -4.65 11.05
C VAL A 149 -1.41 -3.34 10.47
N GLY A 150 -1.98 -2.25 10.96
CA GLY A 150 -1.49 -0.90 10.76
C GLY A 150 -1.04 -0.29 12.07
N SER A 151 -0.10 0.64 12.01
CA SER A 151 0.38 1.39 13.16
C SER A 151 0.78 2.81 12.76
N LYS A 152 0.70 3.72 13.72
CA LYS A 152 1.20 5.08 13.62
C LYS A 152 2.05 5.35 14.84
N ILE A 153 3.32 5.73 14.60
CA ILE A 153 4.27 6.12 15.65
C ILE A 153 4.87 7.49 15.28
N LYS A 154 5.46 8.17 16.25
CA LYS A 154 6.26 9.35 15.97
C LYS A 154 7.54 8.93 15.23
N LYS A 155 8.07 9.84 14.42
CA LYS A 155 9.28 9.56 13.62
C LYS A 155 10.51 9.40 14.50
N GLU A 156 10.58 10.12 15.62
CA GLU A 156 11.64 10.03 16.61
C GLU A 156 11.73 8.67 17.30
N ASP A 157 10.61 7.94 17.38
CA ASP A 157 10.53 6.61 17.98
C ASP A 157 11.01 5.48 17.04
N TRP A 158 11.40 5.82 15.81
CA TRP A 158 11.82 4.82 14.83
C TRP A 158 13.32 4.47 14.95
N GLU A 159 14.13 5.35 15.50
CA GLU A 159 15.57 5.18 15.65
C GLU A 159 15.89 4.31 16.87
#